data_ffba2642eb814d0faae258e91d4e1f20
#
_entry.id   ffba2642eb814d0faae258e91d4e1f20
#
_cell.length_a   1.000
_cell.length_b   1.000
_cell.length_c   1.000
_cell.angle_alpha   90.00
_cell.angle_beta   90.00
_cell.angle_gamma   90.00
#
_symmetry.space_group_name_H-M   'P 1'
#
loop_
_entity.id
_entity.type
_entity.pdbx_description
1 polymer ?
#
loop_
_entity_poly.entity_id
_entity_poly.type
_entity_poly.pdbx_seq_one_letter_code
_entity_poly.pdbx_strand_id
1 'polypeptide(L)'
;MSEAPWDRFEGAKFRDELTKFKMANHPFRTHPFFARLEKGEVPLPIVREWAKQFYPWLASVPIAMAERFSNCSWDPANDPYRRMILDQLLEEAGDPKGKAPGHPELWLRFCEGLGLPRKEVQSAPLLPSTMVAIDDFLYTYRVNPFYVSAAGSSEPPNVELCARLLPAFQKLYHVEKGPLEYYRLHVVADVEHSEWIGQIVAGFASTPSIRRQMWEQMLRGFSIHALLVDGVLAANNGGSTPVKR
;
A
#
# COMPACT_ATOMS: atom_id res chain seq x y z
N MET A 1 22.08 6.87 25.13
CA MET A 1 20.95 6.73 24.18
C MET A 1 21.56 6.39 22.84
N SER A 2 21.11 5.36 22.13
CA SER A 2 21.60 5.07 20.78
C SER A 2 21.17 6.20 19.85
N GLU A 3 22.09 6.67 19.02
CA GLU A 3 21.85 7.68 18.01
C GLU A 3 20.77 7.20 17.04
N ALA A 4 19.82 8.08 16.67
CA ALA A 4 18.71 7.70 15.81
C ALA A 4 19.18 7.37 14.37
N PRO A 5 18.53 6.46 13.64
CA PRO A 5 18.96 6.05 12.29
C PRO A 5 19.12 7.22 11.31
N TRP A 6 18.28 8.24 11.43
CA TRP A 6 18.34 9.43 10.58
C TRP A 6 19.52 10.38 10.89
N ASP A 7 20.12 10.28 12.06
CA ASP A 7 21.33 11.03 12.42
C ASP A 7 22.60 10.28 12.03
N ARG A 8 22.52 8.93 12.00
CA ARG A 8 23.65 8.03 11.84
C ARG A 8 23.98 7.68 10.40
N PHE A 9 22.99 7.54 9.53
CA PHE A 9 23.14 7.06 8.16
C PHE A 9 22.64 8.10 7.16
N GLU A 10 23.19 8.11 5.94
CA GLU A 10 22.79 8.97 4.83
C GLU A 10 22.81 8.21 3.51
N GLY A 11 22.16 8.76 2.48
CA GLY A 11 22.15 8.22 1.12
C GLY A 11 21.73 6.74 1.08
N ALA A 12 22.52 5.92 0.41
CA ALA A 12 22.22 4.49 0.24
C ALA A 12 22.20 3.73 1.57
N LYS A 13 23.06 4.08 2.53
CA LYS A 13 23.05 3.43 3.85
C LYS A 13 21.76 3.73 4.63
N PHE A 14 21.25 4.95 4.55
CA PHE A 14 19.97 5.29 5.15
C PHE A 14 18.82 4.53 4.48
N ARG A 15 18.79 4.46 3.15
CA ARG A 15 17.83 3.65 2.40
C ARG A 15 17.82 2.20 2.89
N ASP A 16 19.01 1.58 3.01
CA ASP A 16 19.15 0.19 3.43
C ASP A 16 18.60 -0.04 4.84
N GLU A 17 18.92 0.84 5.80
CA GLU A 17 18.39 0.75 7.16
C GLU A 17 16.89 1.02 7.22
N LEU A 18 16.37 1.97 6.45
CA LEU A 18 14.93 2.23 6.35
C LEU A 18 14.19 1.02 5.76
N THR A 19 14.73 0.42 4.69
CA THR A 19 14.16 -0.78 4.06
C THR A 19 14.20 -1.98 5.02
N LYS A 20 15.33 -2.21 5.68
CA LYS A 20 15.47 -3.27 6.69
C LYS A 20 14.46 -3.12 7.84
N PHE A 21 14.30 -1.90 8.37
CA PHE A 21 13.32 -1.64 9.41
C PHE A 21 11.90 -1.86 8.91
N LYS A 22 11.59 -1.37 7.70
CA LYS A 22 10.30 -1.56 7.03
C LYS A 22 9.96 -3.03 6.89
N MET A 23 10.87 -3.83 6.33
CA MET A 23 10.68 -5.26 6.16
C MET A 23 10.48 -6.01 7.46
N ALA A 24 11.14 -5.59 8.55
CA ALA A 24 11.00 -6.23 9.86
C ALA A 24 9.69 -5.89 10.59
N ASN A 25 9.14 -4.68 10.38
CA ASN A 25 8.10 -4.11 11.25
C ASN A 25 6.79 -3.76 10.55
N HIS A 26 6.72 -3.85 9.21
CA HIS A 26 5.49 -3.50 8.49
C HIS A 26 4.30 -4.38 8.89
N PRO A 27 3.08 -3.84 9.04
CA PRO A 27 1.88 -4.59 9.40
C PRO A 27 1.59 -5.79 8.50
N PHE A 28 1.90 -5.74 7.22
CA PHE A 28 1.76 -6.87 6.30
C PHE A 28 2.53 -8.12 6.74
N ARG A 29 3.57 -7.93 7.54
CA ARG A 29 4.39 -9.01 8.09
C ARG A 29 4.08 -9.31 9.54
N THR A 30 3.82 -8.28 10.35
CA THR A 30 3.74 -8.39 11.82
C THR A 30 2.33 -8.48 12.37
N HIS A 31 1.33 -8.02 11.60
CA HIS A 31 -0.05 -8.01 12.08
C HIS A 31 -0.65 -9.43 12.09
N PRO A 32 -1.23 -9.89 13.21
CA PRO A 32 -1.75 -11.26 13.35
C PRO A 32 -2.82 -11.64 12.32
N PHE A 33 -3.57 -10.67 11.80
CA PHE A 33 -4.57 -10.88 10.76
C PHE A 33 -3.97 -11.56 9.52
N PHE A 34 -2.87 -11.06 9.00
CA PHE A 34 -2.25 -11.60 7.78
C PHE A 34 -1.65 -13.00 8.01
N ALA A 35 -1.07 -13.25 9.20
CA ALA A 35 -0.57 -14.57 9.55
C ALA A 35 -1.71 -15.62 9.65
N ARG A 36 -2.88 -15.21 10.16
CA ARG A 36 -4.08 -16.06 10.21
C ARG A 36 -4.73 -16.22 8.83
N LEU A 37 -4.73 -15.15 8.02
CA LEU A 37 -5.25 -15.19 6.65
C LEU A 37 -4.47 -16.18 5.80
N GLU A 38 -3.14 -16.19 5.90
CA GLU A 38 -2.25 -17.13 5.24
C GLU A 38 -2.53 -18.60 5.59
N LYS A 39 -3.01 -18.85 6.81
CA LYS A 39 -3.37 -20.21 7.29
C LYS A 39 -4.82 -20.59 7.03
N GLY A 40 -5.63 -19.70 6.43
CA GLY A 40 -7.07 -19.93 6.24
C GLY A 40 -7.89 -19.84 7.54
N GLU A 41 -7.33 -19.25 8.61
CA GLU A 41 -7.95 -19.15 9.92
C GLU A 41 -8.86 -17.91 10.09
N VAL A 42 -8.88 -17.01 9.09
CA VAL A 42 -9.79 -15.86 9.09
C VAL A 42 -11.11 -16.28 8.46
N PRO A 43 -12.25 -16.15 9.14
CA PRO A 43 -13.55 -16.49 8.58
C PRO A 43 -13.86 -15.71 7.31
N LEU A 44 -14.40 -16.37 6.28
CA LEU A 44 -14.70 -15.76 4.99
C LEU A 44 -15.52 -14.44 5.07
N PRO A 45 -16.52 -14.29 5.96
CA PRO A 45 -17.20 -13.00 6.13
C PRO A 45 -16.27 -11.85 6.53
N ILE A 46 -15.26 -12.11 7.38
CA ILE A 46 -14.27 -11.12 7.79
C ILE A 46 -13.29 -10.81 6.63
N VAL A 47 -12.89 -11.83 5.87
CA VAL A 47 -12.10 -11.63 4.64
C VAL A 47 -12.85 -10.76 3.64
N ARG A 48 -14.14 -11.00 3.45
CA ARG A 48 -15.02 -10.20 2.59
C ARG A 48 -15.14 -8.75 3.06
N GLU A 49 -15.31 -8.54 4.36
CA GLU A 49 -15.38 -7.18 4.91
C GLU A 49 -14.04 -6.45 4.72
N TRP A 50 -12.91 -7.11 5.03
CA TRP A 50 -11.59 -6.55 4.75
C TRP A 50 -11.42 -6.20 3.27
N ALA A 51 -11.80 -7.07 2.35
CA ALA A 51 -11.70 -6.82 0.92
C ALA A 51 -12.53 -5.61 0.47
N LYS A 52 -13.73 -5.41 1.04
CA LYS A 52 -14.58 -4.24 0.79
C LYS A 52 -13.95 -2.95 1.32
N GLN A 53 -13.38 -2.98 2.52
CA GLN A 53 -12.77 -1.81 3.16
C GLN A 53 -11.41 -1.45 2.53
N PHE A 54 -10.69 -2.41 1.98
CA PHE A 54 -9.42 -2.19 1.31
C PHE A 54 -9.60 -1.55 -0.08
N TYR A 55 -10.69 -1.87 -0.78
CA TYR A 55 -10.96 -1.36 -2.13
C TYR A 55 -10.88 0.18 -2.25
N PRO A 56 -11.59 0.98 -1.44
CA PRO A 56 -11.56 2.44 -1.59
C PRO A 56 -10.18 3.04 -1.28
N TRP A 57 -9.41 2.45 -0.36
CA TRP A 57 -8.02 2.83 -0.17
C TRP A 57 -7.19 2.55 -1.43
N LEU A 58 -7.29 1.35 -2.00
CA LEU A 58 -6.58 0.99 -3.23
C LEU A 58 -7.02 1.87 -4.40
N ALA A 59 -8.31 2.21 -4.51
CA ALA A 59 -8.83 3.13 -5.52
C ALA A 59 -8.29 4.57 -5.35
N SER A 60 -7.79 4.94 -4.17
CA SER A 60 -7.15 6.24 -3.93
C SER A 60 -5.66 6.27 -4.30
N VAL A 61 -5.03 5.10 -4.53
CA VAL A 61 -3.59 5.03 -4.86
C VAL A 61 -3.22 5.80 -6.13
N PRO A 62 -3.95 5.69 -7.26
CA PRO A 62 -3.65 6.50 -8.44
C PRO A 62 -3.72 8.02 -8.17
N ILE A 63 -4.64 8.46 -7.30
CA ILE A 63 -4.76 9.86 -6.91
C ILE A 63 -3.52 10.28 -6.11
N ALA A 64 -3.10 9.47 -5.16
CA ALA A 64 -1.88 9.71 -4.38
C ALA A 64 -0.62 9.74 -5.27
N MET A 65 -0.52 8.87 -6.27
CA MET A 65 0.59 8.89 -7.24
C MET A 65 0.59 10.16 -8.09
N ALA A 66 -0.59 10.65 -8.50
CA ALA A 66 -0.70 11.93 -9.21
C ALA A 66 -0.26 13.13 -8.33
N GLU A 67 -0.59 13.13 -7.04
CA GLU A 67 -0.10 14.13 -6.07
C GLU A 67 1.43 14.03 -5.89
N ARG A 68 1.99 12.81 -5.79
CA ARG A 68 3.45 12.58 -5.76
C ARG A 68 4.11 13.14 -7.03
N PHE A 69 3.55 12.88 -8.19
CA PHE A 69 4.05 13.41 -9.47
C PHE A 69 4.02 14.95 -9.49
N SER A 70 2.91 15.55 -9.06
CA SER A 70 2.74 17.01 -8.98
C SER A 70 3.75 17.65 -8.02
N ASN A 71 4.14 16.97 -6.96
CA ASN A 71 5.12 17.43 -5.97
C ASN A 71 6.58 17.22 -6.42
N CYS A 72 6.81 16.58 -7.57
CA CYS A 72 8.14 16.47 -8.17
C CYS A 72 8.42 17.74 -8.98
N SER A 73 9.41 18.54 -8.57
CA SER A 73 9.71 19.83 -9.17
C SER A 73 10.01 19.72 -10.67
N TRP A 74 9.84 20.82 -11.40
CA TRP A 74 10.13 20.92 -12.83
C TRP A 74 11.64 20.87 -13.17
N ASP A 75 12.53 20.89 -12.16
CA ASP A 75 13.98 20.82 -12.35
C ASP A 75 14.33 19.62 -13.26
N PRO A 76 15.11 19.82 -14.35
CA PRO A 76 15.54 18.74 -15.22
C PRO A 76 16.28 17.60 -14.51
N ALA A 77 16.97 17.88 -13.40
CA ALA A 77 17.60 16.85 -12.58
C ALA A 77 16.59 15.81 -12.00
N ASN A 78 15.31 16.19 -11.93
CA ASN A 78 14.25 15.31 -11.45
C ASN A 78 13.52 14.53 -12.57
N ASP A 79 13.89 14.74 -13.85
CA ASP A 79 13.26 14.03 -14.98
C ASP A 79 13.26 12.50 -14.82
N PRO A 80 14.34 11.83 -14.39
CA PRO A 80 14.31 10.38 -14.18
C PRO A 80 13.25 9.96 -13.15
N TYR A 81 13.13 10.69 -12.05
CA TYR A 81 12.16 10.39 -10.99
C TYR A 81 10.72 10.66 -11.45
N ARG A 82 10.48 11.74 -12.21
CA ARG A 82 9.16 11.99 -12.79
C ARG A 82 8.69 10.86 -13.71
N ARG A 83 9.60 10.29 -14.51
CA ARG A 83 9.29 9.15 -15.37
C ARG A 83 8.91 7.92 -14.55
N MET A 84 9.70 7.56 -13.54
CA MET A 84 9.41 6.45 -12.63
C MET A 84 8.03 6.61 -11.97
N ILE A 85 7.73 7.82 -11.46
CA ILE A 85 6.44 8.10 -10.81
C ILE A 85 5.28 8.03 -11.82
N LEU A 86 5.50 8.51 -13.05
CA LEU A 86 4.48 8.46 -14.11
C LEU A 86 4.20 7.03 -14.55
N ASP A 87 5.23 6.21 -14.72
CA ASP A 87 5.09 4.80 -15.09
C ASP A 87 4.30 4.06 -14.02
N GLN A 88 4.65 4.24 -12.74
CA GLN A 88 3.90 3.69 -11.60
C GLN A 88 2.45 4.18 -11.58
N LEU A 89 2.20 5.48 -11.80
CA LEU A 89 0.84 6.03 -11.87
C LEU A 89 0.00 5.36 -12.96
N LEU A 90 0.58 5.12 -14.13
CA LEU A 90 -0.12 4.46 -15.24
C LEU A 90 -0.44 2.99 -14.94
N GLU A 91 0.45 2.28 -14.25
CA GLU A 91 0.19 0.91 -13.80
C GLU A 91 -0.92 0.87 -12.75
N GLU A 92 -0.88 1.77 -11.76
CA GLU A 92 -1.92 1.86 -10.72
C GLU A 92 -3.28 2.22 -11.30
N ALA A 93 -3.33 3.19 -12.21
CA ALA A 93 -4.58 3.66 -12.83
C ALA A 93 -5.11 2.72 -13.92
N GLY A 94 -4.24 1.96 -14.55
CA GLY A 94 -4.50 1.18 -15.76
C GLY A 94 -4.22 1.95 -17.06
N ASP A 95 -4.00 1.21 -18.14
CA ASP A 95 -3.76 1.80 -19.45
C ASP A 95 -4.97 2.62 -19.91
N PRO A 96 -4.80 3.91 -20.23
CA PRO A 96 -5.89 4.74 -20.76
C PRO A 96 -6.55 4.21 -22.03
N LYS A 97 -5.87 3.33 -22.77
CA LYS A 97 -6.38 2.64 -23.97
C LYS A 97 -7.03 1.30 -23.66
N GLY A 98 -7.16 0.94 -22.37
CA GLY A 98 -7.83 -0.28 -21.92
C GLY A 98 -7.04 -1.57 -22.18
N LYS A 99 -5.74 -1.51 -22.46
CA LYS A 99 -4.92 -2.70 -22.72
C LYS A 99 -4.56 -3.47 -21.46
N ALA A 100 -4.42 -2.77 -20.33
CA ALA A 100 -4.16 -3.35 -19.02
C ALA A 100 -5.08 -2.72 -17.98
N PRO A 101 -5.68 -3.53 -17.09
CA PRO A 101 -6.50 -3.02 -15.98
C PRO A 101 -5.61 -2.37 -14.92
N GLY A 102 -6.11 -1.32 -14.27
CA GLY A 102 -5.47 -0.77 -13.07
C GLY A 102 -5.70 -1.66 -11.85
N HIS A 103 -4.96 -1.40 -10.79
CA HIS A 103 -5.02 -2.20 -9.57
C HIS A 103 -6.41 -2.20 -8.91
N PRO A 104 -7.20 -1.10 -8.89
CA PRO A 104 -8.57 -1.14 -8.39
C PRO A 104 -9.48 -2.11 -9.14
N GLU A 105 -9.31 -2.22 -10.47
CA GLU A 105 -10.07 -3.18 -11.28
C GLU A 105 -9.67 -4.62 -10.97
N LEU A 106 -8.36 -4.89 -10.82
CA LEU A 106 -7.87 -6.21 -10.41
C LEU A 106 -8.39 -6.62 -9.02
N TRP A 107 -8.48 -5.65 -8.10
CA TRP A 107 -9.05 -5.90 -6.78
C TRP A 107 -10.55 -6.19 -6.82
N LEU A 108 -11.31 -5.50 -7.67
CA LEU A 108 -12.73 -5.82 -7.86
C LEU A 108 -12.92 -7.26 -8.37
N ARG A 109 -12.08 -7.72 -9.31
CA ARG A 109 -12.09 -9.12 -9.77
C ARG A 109 -11.76 -10.08 -8.63
N PHE A 110 -10.82 -9.74 -7.76
CA PHE A 110 -10.54 -10.53 -6.57
C PHE A 110 -11.75 -10.59 -5.63
N CYS A 111 -12.43 -9.47 -5.39
CA CYS A 111 -13.66 -9.42 -4.60
C CYS A 111 -14.77 -10.30 -5.21
N GLU A 112 -14.94 -10.26 -6.53
CA GLU A 112 -15.86 -11.15 -7.25
C GLU A 112 -15.50 -12.62 -7.04
N GLY A 113 -14.20 -12.95 -7.04
CA GLY A 113 -13.70 -14.30 -6.72
C GLY A 113 -13.99 -14.74 -5.27
N LEU A 114 -14.15 -13.79 -4.34
CA LEU A 114 -14.62 -14.05 -2.98
C LEU A 114 -16.15 -14.15 -2.88
N GLY A 115 -16.88 -14.02 -4.01
CA GLY A 115 -18.34 -14.03 -4.05
C GLY A 115 -18.98 -12.71 -3.61
N LEU A 116 -18.26 -11.58 -3.74
CA LEU A 116 -18.79 -10.24 -3.50
C LEU A 116 -19.18 -9.58 -4.83
N PRO A 117 -20.44 -9.17 -5.02
CA PRO A 117 -20.82 -8.41 -6.21
C PRO A 117 -20.08 -7.07 -6.26
N ARG A 118 -19.55 -6.71 -7.43
CA ARG A 118 -18.81 -5.45 -7.66
C ARG A 118 -19.54 -4.21 -7.11
N LYS A 119 -20.85 -4.12 -7.37
CA LYS A 119 -21.67 -3.00 -6.88
C LYS A 119 -21.67 -2.92 -5.35
N GLU A 120 -21.69 -4.07 -4.66
CA GLU A 120 -21.65 -4.11 -3.19
C GLU A 120 -20.31 -3.54 -2.69
N VAL A 121 -19.18 -3.94 -3.31
CA VAL A 121 -17.85 -3.43 -2.96
C VAL A 121 -17.75 -1.93 -3.17
N GLN A 122 -18.19 -1.43 -4.31
CA GLN A 122 -18.10 -0.02 -4.69
C GLN A 122 -19.02 0.91 -3.87
N SER A 123 -20.12 0.37 -3.32
CA SER A 123 -21.08 1.12 -2.51
C SER A 123 -21.02 0.77 -1.02
N ALA A 124 -20.02 0.02 -0.58
CA ALA A 124 -19.89 -0.37 0.82
C ALA A 124 -19.74 0.86 1.73
N PRO A 125 -20.49 0.93 2.85
CA PRO A 125 -20.25 1.95 3.86
C PRO A 125 -18.84 1.82 4.42
N LEU A 126 -18.13 2.95 4.53
CA LEU A 126 -16.78 2.94 5.07
C LEU A 126 -16.79 2.90 6.59
N LEU A 127 -15.87 2.11 7.16
CA LEU A 127 -15.55 2.20 8.57
C LEU A 127 -14.85 3.53 8.87
N PRO A 128 -15.01 4.13 10.06
CA PRO A 128 -14.29 5.34 10.45
C PRO A 128 -12.77 5.21 10.30
N SER A 129 -12.19 4.05 10.63
CA SER A 129 -10.78 3.74 10.44
C SER A 129 -10.35 3.76 8.97
N THR A 130 -11.19 3.23 8.07
CA THR A 130 -10.95 3.27 6.62
C THR A 130 -10.96 4.70 6.10
N MET A 131 -11.90 5.53 6.54
CA MET A 131 -11.96 6.95 6.17
C MET A 131 -10.68 7.68 6.61
N VAL A 132 -10.29 7.52 7.87
CA VAL A 132 -9.06 8.13 8.41
C VAL A 132 -7.82 7.66 7.65
N ALA A 133 -7.73 6.36 7.34
CA ALA A 133 -6.60 5.81 6.58
C ALA A 133 -6.49 6.42 5.18
N ILE A 134 -7.61 6.59 4.47
CA ILE A 134 -7.64 7.20 3.13
C ILE A 134 -7.28 8.68 3.20
N ASP A 135 -7.90 9.42 4.11
CA ASP A 135 -7.70 10.86 4.25
C ASP A 135 -6.24 11.16 4.64
N ASP A 136 -5.66 10.39 5.57
CA ASP A 136 -4.26 10.52 5.96
C ASP A 136 -3.31 10.16 4.82
N PHE A 137 -3.61 9.09 4.08
CA PHE A 137 -2.83 8.68 2.91
C PHE A 137 -2.79 9.78 1.85
N LEU A 138 -3.93 10.27 1.41
CA LEU A 138 -4.02 11.34 0.41
C LEU A 138 -3.39 12.64 0.91
N TYR A 139 -3.62 13.01 2.18
CA TYR A 139 -3.02 14.20 2.77
C TYR A 139 -1.50 14.15 2.71
N THR A 140 -0.89 13.03 3.11
CA THR A 140 0.57 12.90 3.14
C THR A 140 1.20 13.00 1.76
N TYR A 141 0.55 12.46 0.74
CA TYR A 141 1.05 12.54 -0.64
C TYR A 141 0.90 13.95 -1.22
N ARG A 142 -0.11 14.69 -0.80
CA ARG A 142 -0.36 16.07 -1.22
C ARG A 142 0.64 17.05 -0.61
N VAL A 143 0.95 16.91 0.68
CA VAL A 143 1.73 17.93 1.41
C VAL A 143 3.23 17.65 1.45
N ASN A 144 3.64 16.40 1.28
CA ASN A 144 5.05 16.03 1.36
C ASN A 144 5.75 16.15 0.00
N PRO A 145 7.04 16.51 -0.01
CA PRO A 145 7.85 16.32 -1.19
C PRO A 145 7.80 14.87 -1.69
N PHE A 146 7.90 14.66 -3.00
CA PHE A 146 7.78 13.34 -3.63
C PHE A 146 8.73 12.28 -3.02
N TYR A 147 9.92 12.68 -2.60
CA TYR A 147 10.90 11.78 -2.00
C TYR A 147 10.56 11.37 -0.56
N VAL A 148 9.83 12.22 0.17
CA VAL A 148 9.32 11.87 1.50
C VAL A 148 8.14 10.91 1.36
N SER A 149 7.19 11.19 0.47
CA SER A 149 6.06 10.28 0.23
C SER A 149 6.51 8.92 -0.29
N ALA A 150 7.60 8.86 -1.10
CA ALA A 150 8.19 7.60 -1.56
C ALA A 150 8.66 6.71 -0.41
N ALA A 151 9.23 7.29 0.65
CA ALA A 151 9.67 6.53 1.82
C ALA A 151 8.52 5.79 2.55
N GLY A 152 7.29 6.30 2.44
CA GLY A 152 6.08 5.69 3.01
C GLY A 152 5.50 4.52 2.20
N SER A 153 6.00 4.24 1.01
CA SER A 153 5.51 3.15 0.17
C SER A 153 5.62 1.78 0.85
N SER A 154 4.62 0.93 0.61
CA SER A 154 4.53 -0.44 1.16
C SER A 154 4.98 -1.53 0.17
N GLU A 155 5.52 -1.18 -0.97
CA GLU A 155 5.81 -2.13 -2.04
C GLU A 155 6.75 -3.27 -1.64
N PRO A 156 7.92 -3.03 -0.99
CA PRO A 156 8.76 -4.15 -0.58
C PRO A 156 8.07 -5.18 0.32
N PRO A 157 7.34 -4.81 1.39
CA PRO A 157 6.59 -5.79 2.18
C PRO A 157 5.36 -6.35 1.45
N ASN A 158 4.81 -5.66 0.44
CA ASN A 158 3.68 -6.14 -0.34
C ASN A 158 4.04 -7.31 -1.26
N VAL A 159 5.25 -7.32 -1.84
CA VAL A 159 5.80 -8.49 -2.57
C VAL A 159 5.69 -9.77 -1.72
N GLU A 160 6.20 -9.72 -0.49
CA GLU A 160 6.15 -10.87 0.42
C GLU A 160 4.72 -11.23 0.82
N LEU A 161 3.87 -10.24 1.10
CA LEU A 161 2.47 -10.48 1.43
C LEU A 161 1.74 -11.18 0.29
N CYS A 162 1.86 -10.67 -0.93
CA CYS A 162 1.21 -11.24 -2.10
C CYS A 162 1.68 -12.66 -2.38
N ALA A 163 3.01 -12.93 -2.25
CA ALA A 163 3.56 -14.26 -2.40
C ALA A 163 3.01 -15.28 -1.38
N ARG A 164 2.76 -14.85 -0.13
CA ARG A 164 2.18 -15.70 0.93
C ARG A 164 0.68 -15.90 0.77
N LEU A 165 -0.06 -14.85 0.40
CA LEU A 165 -1.52 -14.87 0.31
C LEU A 165 -2.03 -15.52 -0.97
N LEU A 166 -1.30 -15.46 -2.08
CA LEU A 166 -1.69 -16.08 -3.36
C LEU A 166 -2.03 -17.55 -3.21
N PRO A 167 -1.17 -18.44 -2.66
CA PRO A 167 -1.51 -19.84 -2.45
C PRO A 167 -2.60 -20.04 -1.39
N ALA A 168 -2.69 -19.18 -0.38
CA ALA A 168 -3.74 -19.28 0.64
C ALA A 168 -5.13 -19.01 0.04
N PHE A 169 -5.30 -17.95 -0.74
CA PHE A 169 -6.57 -17.66 -1.42
C PHE A 169 -6.96 -18.75 -2.40
N GLN A 170 -6.01 -19.29 -3.14
CA GLN A 170 -6.29 -20.36 -4.09
C GLN A 170 -6.72 -21.68 -3.40
N LYS A 171 -5.98 -22.08 -2.36
CA LYS A 171 -6.14 -23.43 -1.76
C LYS A 171 -7.10 -23.47 -0.58
N LEU A 172 -7.15 -22.42 0.24
CA LEU A 172 -7.88 -22.41 1.50
C LEU A 172 -9.19 -21.62 1.41
N TYR A 173 -9.21 -20.57 0.58
CA TYR A 173 -10.43 -19.76 0.31
C TYR A 173 -11.07 -20.10 -1.04
N HIS A 174 -10.48 -21.04 -1.79
CA HIS A 174 -11.01 -21.58 -3.07
C HIS A 174 -11.27 -20.51 -4.14
N VAL A 175 -10.47 -19.44 -4.16
CA VAL A 175 -10.55 -18.40 -5.19
C VAL A 175 -9.89 -18.92 -6.47
N GLU A 176 -10.59 -18.80 -7.61
CA GLU A 176 -10.08 -19.21 -8.91
C GLU A 176 -8.85 -18.38 -9.36
N LYS A 177 -8.12 -18.91 -10.36
CA LYS A 177 -6.87 -18.27 -10.85
C LYS A 177 -7.10 -16.88 -11.44
N GLY A 178 -8.19 -16.66 -12.20
CA GLY A 178 -8.47 -15.36 -12.82
C GLY A 178 -8.53 -14.20 -11.81
N PRO A 179 -9.39 -14.28 -10.80
CA PRO A 179 -9.49 -13.28 -9.73
C PRO A 179 -8.21 -13.02 -8.94
N LEU A 180 -7.22 -13.91 -8.98
CA LEU A 180 -5.95 -13.75 -8.26
C LEU A 180 -4.88 -12.99 -9.06
N GLU A 181 -5.24 -12.34 -10.16
CA GLU A 181 -4.31 -11.57 -10.99
C GLU A 181 -3.65 -10.42 -10.21
N TYR A 182 -4.38 -9.75 -9.32
CA TYR A 182 -3.84 -8.74 -8.42
C TYR A 182 -2.61 -9.25 -7.67
N TYR A 183 -2.71 -10.41 -7.01
CA TYR A 183 -1.60 -10.98 -6.24
C TYR A 183 -0.43 -11.42 -7.12
N ARG A 184 -0.72 -12.00 -8.30
CA ARG A 184 0.34 -12.42 -9.23
C ARG A 184 1.13 -11.24 -9.80
N LEU A 185 0.44 -10.16 -10.11
CA LEU A 185 1.08 -8.95 -10.62
C LEU A 185 2.05 -8.37 -9.57
N HIS A 186 1.61 -8.20 -8.33
CA HIS A 186 2.41 -7.58 -7.27
C HIS A 186 3.62 -8.40 -6.82
N VAL A 187 3.62 -9.71 -7.03
CA VAL A 187 4.84 -10.53 -6.80
C VAL A 187 5.98 -10.16 -7.76
N VAL A 188 5.66 -9.60 -8.93
CA VAL A 188 6.64 -9.26 -9.97
C VAL A 188 6.85 -7.75 -10.07
N ALA A 189 5.81 -6.96 -10.25
CA ALA A 189 5.88 -5.51 -10.49
C ALA A 189 6.47 -4.74 -9.30
N ASP A 190 6.09 -5.08 -8.08
CA ASP A 190 6.56 -4.37 -6.89
C ASP A 190 8.06 -4.54 -6.63
N VAL A 191 8.73 -5.46 -7.27
CA VAL A 191 10.21 -5.59 -7.20
C VAL A 191 10.85 -4.38 -7.88
N GLU A 192 10.45 -4.04 -9.09
CA GLU A 192 10.96 -2.88 -9.84
C GLU A 192 10.58 -1.57 -9.15
N HIS A 193 9.32 -1.44 -8.71
CA HIS A 193 8.86 -0.27 -7.95
C HIS A 193 9.65 -0.07 -6.65
N SER A 194 9.98 -1.16 -5.95
CA SER A 194 10.82 -1.12 -4.76
C SER A 194 12.22 -0.56 -5.04
N GLU A 195 12.80 -0.91 -6.20
CA GLU A 195 14.09 -0.37 -6.64
C GLU A 195 14.00 1.12 -6.96
N TRP A 196 12.96 1.57 -7.65
CA TRP A 196 12.72 3.00 -7.94
C TRP A 196 12.56 3.82 -6.67
N ILE A 197 11.75 3.34 -5.72
CA ILE A 197 11.59 3.97 -4.41
C ILE A 197 12.92 4.03 -3.67
N GLY A 198 13.71 2.95 -3.72
CA GLY A 198 15.04 2.90 -3.14
C GLY A 198 15.99 3.94 -3.73
N GLN A 199 15.95 4.14 -5.05
CA GLN A 199 16.74 5.17 -5.74
C GLN A 199 16.32 6.59 -5.32
N ILE A 200 15.01 6.86 -5.24
CA ILE A 200 14.49 8.15 -4.79
C ILE A 200 14.95 8.44 -3.34
N VAL A 201 14.74 7.48 -2.43
CA VAL A 201 15.13 7.65 -1.02
C VAL A 201 16.64 7.90 -0.90
N ALA A 202 17.48 7.10 -1.57
CA ALA A 202 18.94 7.26 -1.52
C ALA A 202 19.39 8.61 -2.08
N GLY A 203 18.78 9.06 -3.18
CA GLY A 203 19.15 10.32 -3.84
C GLY A 203 18.80 11.57 -3.03
N PHE A 204 17.77 11.50 -2.18
CA PHE A 204 17.29 12.67 -1.42
C PHE A 204 17.54 12.61 0.08
N ALA A 205 18.09 11.53 0.64
CA ALA A 205 18.40 11.37 2.06
C ALA A 205 19.64 12.17 2.49
N SER A 206 19.72 13.46 2.12
CA SER A 206 20.93 14.29 2.22
C SER A 206 21.12 14.94 3.60
N THR A 207 20.02 15.29 4.30
CA THR A 207 20.11 15.96 5.61
C THR A 207 19.39 15.16 6.69
N PRO A 208 19.79 15.28 7.99
CA PRO A 208 19.09 14.63 9.09
C PRO A 208 17.58 14.95 9.13
N SER A 209 17.19 16.18 8.83
CA SER A 209 15.80 16.63 8.80
C SER A 209 14.99 15.89 7.74
N ILE A 210 15.50 15.75 6.51
CA ILE A 210 14.84 15.00 5.43
C ILE A 210 14.75 13.53 5.79
N ARG A 211 15.82 12.93 6.29
CA ARG A 211 15.84 11.51 6.69
C ARG A 211 14.83 11.23 7.82
N ARG A 212 14.70 12.15 8.77
CA ARG A 212 13.68 12.06 9.81
C ARG A 212 12.28 12.10 9.23
N GLN A 213 11.98 13.03 8.32
CA GLN A 213 10.67 13.09 7.64
C GLN A 213 10.37 11.79 6.87
N MET A 214 11.36 11.23 6.16
CA MET A 214 11.22 9.94 5.48
C MET A 214 10.92 8.79 6.45
N TRP A 215 11.58 8.77 7.61
CA TRP A 215 11.36 7.77 8.65
C TRP A 215 9.97 7.88 9.25
N GLU A 216 9.54 9.09 9.60
CA GLU A 216 8.20 9.37 10.14
C GLU A 216 7.12 9.01 9.11
N GLN A 217 7.35 9.30 7.83
CA GLN A 217 6.42 8.92 6.76
C GLN A 217 6.31 7.40 6.58
N MET A 218 7.40 6.66 6.72
CA MET A 218 7.36 5.19 6.73
C MET A 218 6.49 4.67 7.90
N LEU A 219 6.68 5.18 9.11
CA LEU A 219 5.86 4.79 10.27
C LEU A 219 4.38 5.14 10.09
N ARG A 220 4.11 6.26 9.44
CA ARG A 220 2.73 6.68 9.11
C ARG A 220 2.09 5.71 8.12
N GLY A 221 2.83 5.27 7.08
CA GLY A 221 2.39 4.21 6.18
C GLY A 221 2.01 2.92 6.92
N PHE A 222 2.77 2.54 7.95
CA PHE A 222 2.42 1.39 8.80
C PHE A 222 1.08 1.60 9.52
N SER A 223 0.86 2.79 10.07
CA SER A 223 -0.38 3.12 10.77
C SER A 223 -1.59 3.05 9.85
N ILE A 224 -1.47 3.51 8.60
CA ILE A 224 -2.53 3.43 7.59
C ILE A 224 -2.93 1.97 7.34
N HIS A 225 -1.97 1.08 7.10
CA HIS A 225 -2.27 -0.33 6.85
C HIS A 225 -2.81 -1.06 8.08
N ALA A 226 -2.34 -0.72 9.28
CA ALA A 226 -2.89 -1.26 10.51
C ALA A 226 -4.35 -0.84 10.71
N LEU A 227 -4.68 0.45 10.52
CA LEU A 227 -6.05 0.99 10.65
C LEU A 227 -7.06 0.30 9.74
N LEU A 228 -6.65 -0.05 8.50
CA LEU A 228 -7.52 -0.76 7.55
C LEU A 228 -7.91 -2.16 8.05
N VAL A 229 -7.06 -2.82 8.82
CA VAL A 229 -7.29 -4.16 9.37
C VAL A 229 -7.95 -4.09 10.75
N ASP A 230 -7.43 -3.26 11.64
CA ASP A 230 -7.93 -3.11 13.01
C ASP A 230 -9.39 -2.67 13.04
N GLY A 231 -9.77 -1.76 12.15
CA GLY A 231 -11.16 -1.33 12.02
C GLY A 231 -12.11 -2.45 11.63
N VAL A 232 -11.70 -3.30 10.71
CA VAL A 232 -12.49 -4.49 10.31
C VAL A 232 -12.64 -5.47 11.48
N LEU A 233 -11.56 -5.74 12.20
CA LEU A 233 -11.58 -6.63 13.35
C LEU A 233 -12.44 -6.06 14.49
N ALA A 234 -12.34 -4.77 14.78
CA ALA A 234 -13.15 -4.10 15.80
C ALA A 234 -14.64 -4.11 15.43
N ALA A 235 -15.00 -3.85 14.18
CA ALA A 235 -16.38 -3.88 13.72
C ALA A 235 -17.01 -5.27 13.86
N ASN A 236 -16.24 -6.32 13.60
CA ASN A 236 -16.73 -7.72 13.71
C ASN A 236 -16.77 -8.24 15.16
N ASN A 237 -16.06 -7.57 16.07
CA ASN A 237 -16.14 -7.85 17.52
C ASN A 237 -17.17 -6.95 18.27
N GLY A 238 -18.03 -6.24 17.55
CA GLY A 238 -19.06 -5.35 18.12
C GLY A 238 -18.57 -3.94 18.46
N GLY A 239 -17.39 -3.51 17.98
CA GLY A 239 -16.72 -2.27 18.40
C GLY A 239 -16.95 -1.02 17.56
N SER A 240 -17.48 -1.11 16.34
CA SER A 240 -17.73 0.09 15.51
C SER A 240 -18.84 -0.09 14.49
N THR A 241 -19.64 0.95 14.29
CA THR A 241 -20.71 0.99 13.27
C THR A 241 -20.18 1.72 12.04
N PRO A 242 -20.41 1.20 10.80
CA PRO A 242 -20.05 1.89 9.57
C PRO A 242 -20.77 3.23 9.43
N VAL A 243 -20.08 4.22 8.92
CA VAL A 243 -20.67 5.52 8.58
C VAL A 243 -21.33 5.44 7.20
N LYS A 244 -22.61 5.76 7.11
CA LYS A 244 -23.31 5.90 5.83
C LYS A 244 -22.88 7.22 5.16
N ARG A 245 -22.45 7.12 3.91
CA ARG A 245 -22.23 8.31 3.05
C ARG A 245 -23.50 8.81 2.46
#